data_00aa5f11b973e6c2820f7bce239d6ab2
#
_entry.id   00aa5f11b973e6c2820f7bce239d6ab2
#
_cell.length_a   1.000
_cell.length_b   1.000
_cell.length_c   1.000
_cell.angle_alpha   90.00
_cell.angle_beta   90.00
_cell.angle_gamma   90.00
#
_symmetry.space_group_name_H-M   'P 1'
#
loop_
_entity.id
_entity.type
_entity.pdbx_description
1 polymer ?
#
loop_
_entity_poly.entity_id
_entity_poly.type
_entity_poly.pdbx_seq_one_letter_code
_entity_poly.pdbx_strand_id
1 'polypeptide(L)'
;MNGFLPLPDRQASGGEVYFWDESGFRADAVHGKTWGKKGQTPVVERPGQRQSISAASAVNARGGFWYCTYQGGLNAEAFVSLLHRMMRRRSKPVHLVLDGLPAHKTILVKTYVASTKGMLTLHFLPGYAPELNPDELVWSHMKRTGVARAPLRRGEKLQAKIEAQLGAIKRMPRLIRSFFKAPSAAYITDW
;
A
#
# COMPACT_ATOMS: atom_id res chain seq x y z
N MET A 1 22.74 -4.95 18.66
CA MET A 1 21.87 -6.14 18.81
C MET A 1 20.65 -5.90 17.95
N ASN A 2 20.60 -6.53 16.77
CA ASN A 2 19.54 -6.32 15.79
C ASN A 2 18.28 -7.08 16.23
N GLY A 3 17.33 -6.38 16.85
CA GLY A 3 16.04 -6.94 17.22
C GLY A 3 15.13 -7.09 15.99
N PHE A 4 15.53 -7.93 15.05
CA PHE A 4 14.62 -8.40 14.03
C PHE A 4 13.55 -9.26 14.73
N LEU A 5 12.29 -8.83 14.65
CA LEU A 5 11.19 -9.71 14.99
C LEU A 5 11.28 -10.94 14.09
N PRO A 6 11.32 -12.16 14.63
CA PRO A 6 11.20 -13.34 13.79
C PRO A 6 9.86 -13.25 13.08
N LEU A 7 9.90 -13.07 11.75
CA LEU A 7 8.71 -13.22 10.95
C LEU A 7 8.18 -14.64 11.17
N PRO A 8 6.86 -14.85 11.21
CA PRO A 8 6.28 -16.14 11.60
C PRO A 8 6.82 -17.25 10.72
N ASP A 9 7.18 -18.37 11.34
CA ASP A 9 7.57 -19.58 10.62
C ASP A 9 6.43 -20.03 9.71
N ARG A 10 6.61 -19.79 8.43
CA ARG A 10 5.64 -20.06 7.38
C ARG A 10 5.38 -21.55 7.21
N GLN A 11 6.35 -22.39 7.51
CA GLN A 11 6.20 -23.84 7.39
C GLN A 11 5.24 -24.37 8.48
N ALA A 12 5.19 -23.71 9.64
CA ALA A 12 4.32 -24.12 10.73
C ALA A 12 2.86 -23.71 10.55
N SER A 13 2.58 -22.59 9.83
CA SER A 13 1.21 -22.05 9.75
C SER A 13 0.48 -22.24 8.42
N GLY A 14 1.19 -22.59 7.33
CA GLY A 14 0.61 -22.69 5.98
C GLY A 14 0.01 -21.38 5.44
N GLY A 15 0.24 -20.25 6.12
CA GLY A 15 -0.32 -18.94 5.84
C GLY A 15 0.34 -18.18 4.70
N GLU A 16 -0.27 -17.08 4.30
CA GLU A 16 0.27 -16.12 3.34
C GLU A 16 0.78 -14.89 4.08
N VAL A 17 2.00 -14.44 3.79
CA VAL A 17 2.54 -13.18 4.34
C VAL A 17 2.31 -12.06 3.35
N TYR A 18 1.68 -10.98 3.81
CA TYR A 18 1.47 -9.74 3.08
C TYR A 18 2.10 -8.56 3.81
N PHE A 19 2.64 -7.63 3.05
CA PHE A 19 3.11 -6.34 3.53
C PHE A 19 2.09 -5.29 3.14
N TRP A 20 1.66 -4.50 4.09
CA TRP A 20 0.58 -3.53 3.99
C TRP A 20 1.09 -2.10 4.15
N ASP A 21 0.53 -1.20 3.35
CA ASP A 21 0.73 0.23 3.48
C ASP A 21 -0.44 1.05 2.93
N GLU A 22 -0.50 2.34 3.25
CA GLU A 22 -1.49 3.28 2.77
C GLU A 22 -0.85 4.51 2.12
N SER A 23 -1.56 5.12 1.18
CA SER A 23 -1.16 6.37 0.57
C SER A 23 -2.36 7.27 0.27
N GLY A 24 -2.18 8.57 0.56
CA GLY A 24 -3.12 9.61 0.15
C GLY A 24 -2.76 10.18 -1.22
N PHE A 25 -3.78 10.50 -2.00
CA PHE A 25 -3.66 11.12 -3.31
C PHE A 25 -4.50 12.37 -3.38
N ARG A 26 -3.98 13.41 -4.03
CA ARG A 26 -4.67 14.68 -4.26
C ARG A 26 -4.57 15.05 -5.72
N ALA A 27 -5.67 15.58 -6.28
CA ALA A 27 -5.71 16.02 -7.67
C ALA A 27 -4.80 17.21 -7.97
N ASP A 28 -4.55 18.04 -6.95
CA ASP A 28 -3.70 19.23 -7.02
C ASP A 28 -2.21 18.95 -6.71
N ALA A 29 -1.88 17.72 -6.33
CA ALA A 29 -0.51 17.31 -6.07
C ALA A 29 0.25 17.12 -7.39
N VAL A 30 0.98 18.14 -7.81
CA VAL A 30 1.93 18.02 -8.92
C VAL A 30 3.27 17.60 -8.35
N HIS A 31 3.66 16.36 -8.59
CA HIS A 31 4.97 15.86 -8.21
C HIS A 31 5.85 15.71 -9.44
N GLY A 32 6.96 16.41 -9.47
CA GLY A 32 8.00 16.21 -10.46
C GLY A 32 8.61 17.49 -11.00
N LYS A 33 9.85 17.36 -11.48
CA LYS A 33 10.52 18.34 -12.32
C LYS A 33 10.27 17.96 -13.77
N THR A 34 10.00 18.94 -14.63
CA THR A 34 9.88 18.71 -16.06
C THR A 34 10.93 19.58 -16.79
N TRP A 35 11.33 19.14 -17.97
CA TRP A 35 12.22 19.88 -18.81
C TRP A 35 11.40 20.88 -19.63
N GLY A 36 11.87 22.11 -19.71
CA GLY A 36 11.34 23.16 -20.58
C GLY A 36 12.46 23.81 -21.39
N LYS A 37 12.12 24.53 -22.45
CA LYS A 37 13.10 25.36 -23.17
C LYS A 37 13.68 26.39 -22.23
N LYS A 38 14.97 26.66 -22.34
CA LYS A 38 15.66 27.70 -21.56
C LYS A 38 14.90 29.03 -21.66
N GLY A 39 14.51 29.57 -20.50
CA GLY A 39 13.75 30.83 -20.44
C GLY A 39 12.21 30.66 -20.51
N GLN A 40 11.68 29.46 -20.69
CA GLN A 40 10.25 29.19 -20.69
C GLN A 40 9.91 28.22 -19.55
N THR A 41 9.27 28.72 -18.50
CA THR A 41 8.78 27.87 -17.42
C THR A 41 7.58 27.06 -17.92
N PRO A 42 7.62 25.72 -17.87
CA PRO A 42 6.45 24.91 -18.24
C PRO A 42 5.27 25.23 -17.33
N VAL A 43 4.14 25.59 -17.94
CA VAL A 43 2.87 25.83 -17.23
C VAL A 43 2.07 24.54 -17.22
N VAL A 44 1.72 24.08 -16.03
CA VAL A 44 0.80 22.94 -15.84
C VAL A 44 -0.55 23.50 -15.40
N GLU A 45 -1.56 23.35 -16.23
CA GLU A 45 -2.93 23.67 -15.86
C GLU A 45 -3.37 22.75 -14.71
N ARG A 46 -3.71 23.35 -13.59
CA ARG A 46 -4.29 22.62 -12.44
C ARG A 46 -5.81 22.61 -12.61
N PRO A 47 -6.44 21.42 -12.65
CA PRO A 47 -7.88 21.38 -12.51
C PRO A 47 -8.23 21.95 -11.14
N GLY A 48 -9.13 22.93 -11.09
CA GLY A 48 -9.58 23.62 -9.87
C GLY A 48 -10.36 22.72 -8.89
N GLN A 49 -10.36 21.41 -9.12
CA GLN A 49 -11.06 20.42 -8.30
C GLN A 49 -10.16 19.91 -7.19
N ARG A 50 -10.55 20.20 -5.95
CA ARG A 50 -9.92 19.65 -4.74
C ARG A 50 -10.40 18.22 -4.47
N GLN A 51 -10.06 17.28 -5.36
CA GLN A 51 -10.34 15.87 -5.11
C GLN A 51 -9.20 15.26 -4.30
N SER A 52 -9.55 14.48 -3.28
CA SER A 52 -8.62 13.63 -2.55
C SER A 52 -9.19 12.24 -2.40
N ILE A 53 -8.34 11.24 -2.37
CA ILE A 53 -8.68 9.84 -2.15
C ILE A 53 -7.53 9.15 -1.43
N SER A 54 -7.84 8.27 -0.51
CA SER A 54 -6.87 7.38 0.13
C SER A 54 -6.96 5.99 -0.48
N ALA A 55 -5.85 5.30 -0.50
CA ALA A 55 -5.79 3.91 -0.92
C ALA A 55 -4.91 3.11 0.03
N ALA A 56 -5.29 1.87 0.27
CA ALA A 56 -4.51 0.88 0.97
C ALA A 56 -4.15 -0.24 0.02
N SER A 57 -2.96 -0.81 0.17
CA SER A 57 -2.54 -2.00 -0.57
C SER A 57 -1.83 -3.01 0.30
N ALA A 58 -1.70 -4.23 -0.23
CA ALA A 58 -0.90 -5.26 0.37
C ALA A 58 -0.29 -6.15 -0.71
N VAL A 59 1.02 -6.40 -0.58
CA VAL A 59 1.81 -7.20 -1.52
C VAL A 59 2.39 -8.44 -0.85
N ASN A 60 2.61 -9.50 -1.63
CA ASN A 60 3.36 -10.66 -1.17
C ASN A 60 4.47 -11.05 -2.17
N ALA A 61 5.47 -11.77 -1.69
CA ALA A 61 6.64 -12.17 -2.48
C ALA A 61 6.29 -13.11 -3.66
N ARG A 62 5.10 -13.70 -3.69
CA ARG A 62 4.61 -14.54 -4.79
C ARG A 62 3.95 -13.73 -5.92
N GLY A 63 3.86 -12.41 -5.76
CA GLY A 63 3.24 -11.50 -6.72
C GLY A 63 1.75 -11.27 -6.48
N GLY A 64 1.24 -11.66 -5.31
CA GLY A 64 -0.11 -11.31 -4.88
C GLY A 64 -0.22 -9.83 -4.57
N PHE A 65 -1.35 -9.24 -4.96
CA PHE A 65 -1.67 -7.85 -4.73
C PHE A 65 -3.13 -7.68 -4.37
N TRP A 66 -3.37 -7.09 -3.22
CA TRP A 66 -4.67 -6.60 -2.78
C TRP A 66 -4.64 -5.08 -2.69
N TYR A 67 -5.75 -4.42 -2.99
CA TYR A 67 -5.89 -2.97 -2.80
C TYR A 67 -7.35 -2.57 -2.60
N CYS A 68 -7.53 -1.40 -2.01
CA CYS A 68 -8.82 -0.77 -1.84
C CYS A 68 -8.66 0.75 -1.75
N THR A 69 -9.57 1.51 -2.38
CA THR A 69 -9.68 2.95 -2.19
C THR A 69 -10.73 3.27 -1.13
N TYR A 70 -10.52 4.37 -0.40
CA TYR A 70 -11.45 4.85 0.63
C TYR A 70 -11.35 6.37 0.77
N GLN A 71 -12.37 6.98 1.37
CA GLN A 71 -12.41 8.42 1.62
C GLN A 71 -11.83 8.76 2.99
N GLY A 72 -11.18 9.92 3.06
CA GLY A 72 -10.63 10.45 4.31
C GLY A 72 -9.32 9.81 4.76
N GLY A 73 -8.93 10.09 6.00
CA GLY A 73 -7.75 9.51 6.65
C GLY A 73 -8.03 8.12 7.23
N LEU A 74 -6.97 7.38 7.51
CA LEU A 74 -7.07 6.10 8.19
C LEU A 74 -7.30 6.31 9.69
N ASN A 75 -8.40 5.78 10.18
CA ASN A 75 -8.69 5.59 11.59
C ASN A 75 -8.93 4.10 11.88
N ALA A 76 -9.19 3.75 13.13
CA ALA A 76 -9.36 2.36 13.53
C ALA A 76 -10.56 1.68 12.85
N GLU A 77 -11.67 2.38 12.68
CA GLU A 77 -12.89 1.88 12.05
C GLU A 77 -12.66 1.63 10.55
N ALA A 78 -12.03 2.59 9.86
CA ALA A 78 -11.66 2.45 8.46
C ALA A 78 -10.70 1.27 8.28
N PHE A 79 -9.69 1.14 9.14
CA PHE A 79 -8.74 0.03 9.07
C PHE A 79 -9.42 -1.33 9.26
N VAL A 80 -10.28 -1.49 10.28
CA VAL A 80 -11.05 -2.72 10.47
C VAL A 80 -11.94 -3.03 9.27
N SER A 81 -12.58 -2.02 8.68
CA SER A 81 -13.37 -2.19 7.45
C SER A 81 -12.51 -2.69 6.28
N LEU A 82 -11.30 -2.16 6.11
CA LEU A 82 -10.36 -2.59 5.08
C LEU A 82 -9.87 -4.03 5.32
N LEU A 83 -9.52 -4.37 6.57
CA LEU A 83 -9.16 -5.74 6.95
C LEU A 83 -10.29 -6.72 6.66
N HIS A 84 -11.53 -6.35 7.00
CA HIS A 84 -12.72 -7.16 6.69
C HIS A 84 -12.84 -7.43 5.18
N ARG A 85 -12.63 -6.40 4.35
CA ARG A 85 -12.64 -6.53 2.88
C ARG A 85 -11.48 -7.40 2.37
N MET A 86 -10.28 -7.27 2.96
CA MET A 86 -9.11 -8.07 2.61
C MET A 86 -9.32 -9.54 2.96
N MET A 87 -9.91 -9.84 4.11
CA MET A 87 -10.12 -11.20 4.61
C MET A 87 -11.31 -11.92 3.95
N ARG A 88 -12.16 -11.18 3.24
CA ARG A 88 -13.35 -11.76 2.60
C ARG A 88 -12.95 -12.86 1.61
N ARG A 89 -13.52 -14.08 1.80
CA ARG A 89 -13.27 -15.27 0.99
C ARG A 89 -11.83 -15.81 1.04
N ARG A 90 -11.06 -15.46 2.09
CA ARG A 90 -9.77 -16.09 2.32
C ARG A 90 -9.96 -17.47 2.94
N SER A 91 -9.26 -18.46 2.39
CA SER A 91 -9.25 -19.84 2.89
C SER A 91 -7.96 -20.19 3.62
N LYS A 92 -6.94 -19.32 3.54
CA LYS A 92 -5.66 -19.50 4.21
C LYS A 92 -5.43 -18.39 5.22
N PRO A 93 -4.74 -18.67 6.32
CA PRO A 93 -4.31 -17.65 7.26
C PRO A 93 -3.49 -16.55 6.56
N VAL A 94 -3.63 -15.31 7.03
CA VAL A 94 -2.88 -14.15 6.55
C VAL A 94 -2.06 -13.59 7.69
N HIS A 95 -0.76 -13.48 7.49
CA HIS A 95 0.16 -12.73 8.33
C HIS A 95 0.38 -11.37 7.66
N LEU A 96 -0.12 -10.31 8.26
CA LEU A 96 -0.06 -8.96 7.72
C LEU A 96 1.05 -8.18 8.43
N VAL A 97 2.07 -7.80 7.69
CA VAL A 97 3.20 -6.98 8.16
C VAL A 97 2.91 -5.52 7.80
N LEU A 98 2.95 -4.64 8.77
CA LEU A 98 2.59 -3.23 8.61
C LEU A 98 3.35 -2.35 9.59
N ASP A 99 3.27 -1.05 9.41
CA ASP A 99 3.84 -0.09 10.34
C ASP A 99 3.10 -0.04 11.68
N GLY A 100 3.68 0.65 12.63
CA GLY A 100 3.15 0.76 13.98
C GLY A 100 2.24 1.97 14.22
N LEU A 101 1.48 2.46 13.22
CA LEU A 101 0.57 3.58 13.41
C LEU A 101 -0.40 3.36 14.58
N PRO A 102 -0.76 4.40 15.33
CA PRO A 102 -1.70 4.26 16.45
C PRO A 102 -3.03 3.64 16.05
N ALA A 103 -3.54 3.95 14.84
CA ALA A 103 -4.79 3.38 14.32
C ALA A 103 -4.75 1.85 14.21
N HIS A 104 -3.58 1.26 13.97
CA HIS A 104 -3.39 -0.19 13.83
C HIS A 104 -3.38 -0.95 15.17
N LYS A 105 -3.16 -0.24 16.28
CA LYS A 105 -2.91 -0.84 17.61
C LYS A 105 -4.09 -0.68 18.57
N THR A 106 -5.21 -0.17 18.12
CA THR A 106 -6.39 0.09 18.95
C THR A 106 -7.04 -1.19 19.46
N ILE A 107 -7.83 -1.08 20.52
CA ILE A 107 -8.63 -2.19 21.05
C ILE A 107 -9.59 -2.74 19.98
N LEU A 108 -10.20 -1.86 19.19
CA LEU A 108 -11.11 -2.26 18.11
C LEU A 108 -10.42 -3.20 17.10
N VAL A 109 -9.20 -2.87 16.68
CA VAL A 109 -8.40 -3.70 15.77
C VAL A 109 -8.05 -5.04 16.42
N LYS A 110 -7.59 -5.03 17.67
CA LYS A 110 -7.26 -6.26 18.42
C LYS A 110 -8.46 -7.18 18.54
N THR A 111 -9.64 -6.62 18.87
CA THR A 111 -10.89 -7.37 18.97
C THR A 111 -11.27 -8.01 17.63
N TYR A 112 -11.16 -7.25 16.53
CA TYR A 112 -11.42 -7.80 15.21
C TYR A 112 -10.45 -8.93 14.87
N VAL A 113 -9.14 -8.73 15.07
CA VAL A 113 -8.12 -9.77 14.80
C VAL A 113 -8.41 -11.03 15.61
N ALA A 114 -8.72 -10.90 16.90
CA ALA A 114 -9.10 -12.04 17.75
C ALA A 114 -10.33 -12.79 17.23
N SER A 115 -11.33 -12.06 16.70
CA SER A 115 -12.54 -12.65 16.13
C SER A 115 -12.29 -13.51 14.89
N THR A 116 -11.16 -13.32 14.22
CA THR A 116 -10.77 -14.12 13.03
C THR A 116 -10.24 -15.51 13.37
N LYS A 117 -10.11 -15.84 14.66
CA LYS A 117 -9.67 -17.17 15.16
C LYS A 117 -8.38 -17.67 14.50
N GLY A 118 -7.39 -16.79 14.37
CA GLY A 118 -6.08 -17.11 13.78
C GLY A 118 -6.01 -16.98 12.26
N MET A 119 -7.11 -16.66 11.58
CA MET A 119 -7.07 -16.39 10.13
C MET A 119 -6.36 -15.08 9.77
N LEU A 120 -6.23 -14.15 10.71
CA LEU A 120 -5.45 -12.91 10.54
C LEU A 120 -4.55 -12.71 11.76
N THR A 121 -3.27 -12.46 11.48
CA THR A 121 -2.28 -12.05 12.48
C THR A 121 -1.58 -10.79 12.00
N LEU A 122 -1.44 -9.79 12.86
CA LEU A 122 -0.71 -8.55 12.57
C LEU A 122 0.69 -8.61 13.14
N HIS A 123 1.67 -8.20 12.34
CA HIS A 123 3.08 -8.07 12.69
C HIS A 123 3.52 -6.64 12.42
N PHE A 124 4.14 -6.00 13.40
CA PHE A 124 4.53 -4.60 13.26
C PHE A 124 6.02 -4.48 12.92
N LEU A 125 6.31 -3.70 11.89
CA LEU A 125 7.68 -3.31 11.55
C LEU A 125 8.28 -2.45 12.67
N PRO A 126 9.62 -2.43 12.79
CA PRO A 126 10.30 -1.47 13.66
C PRO A 126 9.87 -0.04 13.34
N GLY A 127 9.82 0.81 14.36
CA GLY A 127 9.50 2.22 14.15
C GLY A 127 10.50 2.91 13.22
N TYR A 128 10.01 3.83 12.38
CA TYR A 128 10.83 4.64 11.46
C TYR A 128 11.66 3.83 10.44
N ALA A 129 11.18 2.69 9.99
CA ALA A 129 11.83 1.87 8.99
C ALA A 129 10.92 1.57 7.77
N PRO A 130 10.42 2.61 7.06
CA PRO A 130 9.54 2.42 5.90
C PRO A 130 10.24 1.68 4.77
N GLU A 131 11.57 1.82 4.66
CA GLU A 131 12.38 1.11 3.66
C GLU A 131 12.30 -0.41 3.75
N LEU A 132 11.92 -0.95 4.91
CA LEU A 132 11.70 -2.38 5.10
C LEU A 132 10.35 -2.84 4.55
N ASN A 133 9.45 -1.92 4.18
CA ASN A 133 8.14 -2.28 3.66
C ASN A 133 8.14 -2.29 2.12
N PRO A 134 8.10 -3.46 1.45
CA PRO A 134 8.09 -3.52 -0.01
C PRO A 134 6.82 -2.90 -0.62
N ASP A 135 5.73 -2.72 0.14
CA ASP A 135 4.51 -2.06 -0.36
C ASP A 135 4.71 -0.56 -0.60
N GLU A 136 5.66 0.09 0.10
CA GLU A 136 6.09 1.47 -0.20
C GLU A 136 6.58 1.63 -1.65
N LEU A 137 7.13 0.57 -2.23
CA LEU A 137 7.59 0.58 -3.63
C LEU A 137 6.42 0.60 -4.61
N VAL A 138 5.24 0.11 -4.23
CA VAL A 138 4.00 0.27 -5.00
C VAL A 138 3.66 1.75 -5.13
N TRP A 139 3.64 2.47 -4.02
CA TRP A 139 3.34 3.89 -4.00
C TRP A 139 4.37 4.72 -4.73
N SER A 140 5.65 4.39 -4.53
CA SER A 140 6.75 5.01 -5.27
C SER A 140 6.61 4.79 -6.78
N HIS A 141 6.24 3.58 -7.22
CA HIS A 141 5.98 3.26 -8.62
C HIS A 141 4.78 4.07 -9.14
N MET A 142 3.67 4.10 -8.42
CA MET A 142 2.48 4.87 -8.79
C MET A 142 2.78 6.37 -8.92
N LYS A 143 3.51 6.95 -7.96
CA LYS A 143 3.89 8.37 -7.99
C LYS A 143 4.80 8.68 -9.17
N ARG A 144 5.67 7.76 -9.58
CA ARG A 144 6.60 7.97 -10.71
C ARG A 144 5.98 7.75 -12.09
N THR A 145 5.03 6.80 -12.22
CA THR A 145 4.52 6.36 -13.53
C THR A 145 3.12 6.82 -13.85
N GLY A 146 2.34 7.24 -12.85
CA GLY A 146 0.92 7.47 -13.02
C GLY A 146 0.45 8.90 -12.78
N VAL A 147 -0.29 9.10 -11.70
CA VAL A 147 -1.04 10.33 -11.42
C VAL A 147 -0.17 11.58 -11.41
N ALA A 148 1.08 11.46 -10.96
CA ALA A 148 2.02 12.58 -10.94
C ALA A 148 2.46 13.05 -12.34
N ARG A 149 2.44 12.16 -13.34
CA ARG A 149 2.85 12.48 -14.72
C ARG A 149 1.71 12.92 -15.62
N ALA A 150 0.49 12.62 -15.23
CA ALA A 150 -0.69 12.95 -16.02
C ALA A 150 -1.72 13.64 -15.11
N PRO A 151 -1.76 14.97 -15.07
CA PRO A 151 -2.77 15.68 -14.30
C PRO A 151 -4.17 15.25 -14.71
N LEU A 152 -5.13 15.38 -13.80
CA LEU A 152 -6.52 15.06 -14.08
C LEU A 152 -7.05 16.00 -15.18
N ARG A 153 -7.71 15.43 -16.18
CA ARG A 153 -8.47 16.21 -17.16
C ARG A 153 -9.77 16.71 -16.54
N ARG A 154 -10.34 17.74 -17.15
CA ARG A 154 -11.65 18.25 -16.73
C ARG A 154 -12.70 17.14 -16.80
N GLY A 155 -13.41 16.90 -15.67
CA GLY A 155 -14.40 15.84 -15.56
C GLY A 155 -13.88 14.47 -15.15
N GLU A 156 -12.56 14.24 -15.10
CA GLU A 156 -12.01 12.99 -14.59
C GLU A 156 -12.15 12.89 -13.06
N LYS A 157 -12.47 11.69 -12.58
CA LYS A 157 -12.49 11.37 -11.15
C LYS A 157 -11.14 10.81 -10.71
N LEU A 158 -10.53 11.43 -9.69
CA LEU A 158 -9.26 10.96 -9.12
C LEU A 158 -9.33 9.50 -8.69
N GLN A 159 -10.40 9.11 -8.03
CA GLN A 159 -10.62 7.73 -7.60
C GLN A 159 -10.54 6.75 -8.77
N ALA A 160 -11.27 7.01 -9.87
CA ALA A 160 -11.27 6.11 -11.04
C ALA A 160 -9.85 5.96 -11.62
N LYS A 161 -9.08 7.06 -11.65
CA LYS A 161 -7.70 7.05 -12.14
C LYS A 161 -6.77 6.23 -11.24
N ILE A 162 -6.88 6.37 -9.92
CA ILE A 162 -6.12 5.58 -8.95
C ILE A 162 -6.49 4.11 -9.05
N GLU A 163 -7.77 3.77 -9.11
CA GLU A 163 -8.25 2.39 -9.23
C GLU A 163 -7.79 1.73 -10.54
N ALA A 164 -7.83 2.46 -11.65
CA ALA A 164 -7.33 1.97 -12.93
C ALA A 164 -5.82 1.63 -12.86
N GLN A 165 -5.05 2.47 -12.17
CA GLN A 165 -3.61 2.29 -12.01
C GLN A 165 -3.29 1.11 -11.07
N LEU A 166 -3.97 1.01 -9.93
CA LEU A 166 -3.85 -0.14 -9.03
C LEU A 166 -4.28 -1.44 -9.71
N GLY A 167 -5.35 -1.39 -10.50
CA GLY A 167 -5.80 -2.50 -11.33
C GLY A 167 -4.77 -2.93 -12.38
N ALA A 168 -4.04 -1.98 -12.97
CA ALA A 168 -2.93 -2.29 -13.88
C ALA A 168 -1.79 -3.01 -13.15
N ILE A 169 -1.38 -2.52 -11.97
CA ILE A 169 -0.34 -3.16 -11.14
C ILE A 169 -0.76 -4.58 -10.76
N LYS A 170 -2.03 -4.78 -10.39
CA LYS A 170 -2.56 -6.12 -10.03
C LYS A 170 -2.40 -7.13 -11.16
N ARG A 171 -2.44 -6.71 -12.41
CA ARG A 171 -2.22 -7.57 -13.59
C ARG A 171 -0.74 -7.83 -13.87
N MET A 172 0.18 -7.28 -13.07
CA MET A 172 1.62 -7.36 -13.27
C MET A 172 2.34 -8.08 -12.10
N PRO A 173 2.10 -9.37 -11.85
CA PRO A 173 2.69 -10.08 -10.71
C PRO A 173 4.22 -10.13 -10.76
N ARG A 174 4.82 -10.01 -11.96
CA ARG A 174 6.28 -9.89 -12.10
C ARG A 174 6.82 -8.58 -11.52
N LEU A 175 6.07 -7.48 -11.68
CA LEU A 175 6.40 -6.18 -11.08
C LEU A 175 6.33 -6.28 -9.55
N ILE A 176 5.27 -6.88 -9.01
CA ILE A 176 5.13 -7.07 -7.55
C ILE A 176 6.31 -7.86 -7.00
N ARG A 177 6.66 -8.99 -7.64
CA ARG A 177 7.84 -9.77 -7.23
C ARG A 177 9.15 -8.98 -7.28
N SER A 178 9.28 -8.04 -8.21
CA SER A 178 10.50 -7.22 -8.32
C SER A 178 10.69 -6.27 -7.12
N PHE A 179 9.63 -5.87 -6.44
CA PHE A 179 9.73 -5.03 -5.24
C PHE A 179 10.42 -5.77 -4.08
N PHE A 180 10.24 -7.08 -4.00
CA PHE A 180 10.92 -7.92 -3.01
C PHE A 180 12.40 -8.20 -3.33
N LYS A 181 12.86 -7.81 -4.52
CA LYS A 181 14.29 -7.90 -4.90
C LYS A 181 15.08 -6.62 -4.56
N ALA A 182 14.41 -5.59 -4.04
CA ALA A 182 15.08 -4.39 -3.58
C ALA A 182 16.04 -4.73 -2.43
N PRO A 183 17.23 -4.11 -2.35
CA PRO A 183 18.19 -4.37 -1.28
C PRO A 183 17.59 -4.21 0.13
N SER A 184 16.69 -3.23 0.31
CA SER A 184 15.98 -3.00 1.56
C SER A 184 14.99 -4.10 1.94
N ALA A 185 14.53 -4.90 0.96
CA ALA A 185 13.63 -6.03 1.15
C ALA A 185 14.35 -7.39 1.13
N ALA A 186 15.69 -7.42 1.04
CA ALA A 186 16.49 -8.65 0.96
C ALA A 186 16.30 -9.59 2.16
N TYR A 187 15.93 -9.04 3.32
CA TYR A 187 15.61 -9.82 4.52
C TYR A 187 14.36 -10.71 4.36
N ILE A 188 13.59 -10.52 3.28
CA ILE A 188 12.36 -11.27 3.00
C ILE A 188 12.63 -12.47 2.07
N THR A 189 13.84 -12.66 1.56
CA THR A 189 14.15 -13.61 0.48
C THR A 189 14.09 -15.08 0.86
N ASP A 190 14.00 -15.43 2.12
CA ASP A 190 13.89 -16.80 2.60
C ASP A 190 12.45 -17.30 2.74
N TRP A 191 11.51 -16.73 1.95
CA TRP A 191 10.06 -16.95 2.07
C TRP A 191 9.42 -17.64 0.86
#